data_d4b877236db52729720ebb7576fb0c07
#
_entry.id   d4b877236db52729720ebb7576fb0c07
#
_cell.length_a   1.000
_cell.length_b   1.000
_cell.length_c   1.000
_cell.angle_alpha   90.00
_cell.angle_beta   90.00
_cell.angle_gamma   90.00
#
_symmetry.space_group_name_H-M   'P 1'
#
loop_
_entity.id
_entity.type
_entity.pdbx_description
1 polymer ?
#
loop_
_entity_poly.entity_id
_entity_poly.type
_entity_poly.pdbx_seq_one_letter_code
_entity_poly.pdbx_strand_id
1 'polypeptide(L)'
;IDLPLCSFSRSLDYKEYHTDQDSLKIISQKNLEESLEVLKNIIIALELGLYPKTKILCEPNMGKRGLYPLISKKNTHDEELKLRMNLIAYSDGVRNIFDISNLLKQPLSLVIKEYRKLKDHKIIS
;
A
#
# COMPACT_ATOMS: atom_id res chain seq x y z
N ILE A 1 7.97 2.88 30.44
CA ILE A 1 8.91 2.49 29.36
C ILE A 1 8.13 2.51 28.08
N ASP A 2 8.44 3.48 27.21
CA ASP A 2 7.83 3.56 25.89
C ASP A 2 8.52 2.56 24.95
N LEU A 3 7.89 1.43 24.75
CA LEU A 3 8.34 0.46 23.73
C LEU A 3 7.64 0.79 22.40
N PRO A 4 8.33 0.70 21.26
CA PRO A 4 7.73 0.90 19.95
C PRO A 4 6.93 -0.36 19.57
N LEU A 5 5.86 -0.61 20.32
CA LEU A 5 4.97 -1.75 20.13
C LEU A 5 3.61 -1.29 19.64
N CYS A 6 3.03 -2.04 18.73
CA CYS A 6 1.63 -1.93 18.37
C CYS A 6 0.99 -3.31 18.33
N SER A 7 -0.29 -3.37 18.64
CA SER A 7 -1.10 -4.58 18.49
C SER A 7 -1.85 -4.53 17.17
N PHE A 8 -1.87 -5.65 16.48
CA PHE A 8 -2.69 -5.85 15.29
C PHE A 8 -3.76 -6.88 15.59
N SER A 9 -5.03 -6.49 15.48
CA SER A 9 -6.16 -7.41 15.64
C SER A 9 -7.28 -7.07 14.66
N ARG A 10 -8.09 -8.06 14.28
CA ARG A 10 -9.27 -7.85 13.42
C ARG A 10 -10.41 -7.18 14.20
N SER A 11 -10.59 -7.59 15.45
CA SER A 11 -11.59 -7.05 16.36
C SER A 11 -11.14 -7.32 17.79
N LEU A 12 -11.49 -6.39 18.67
CA LEU A 12 -11.35 -6.57 20.12
C LEU A 12 -12.71 -6.88 20.76
N ASP A 13 -13.82 -6.63 20.05
CA ASP A 13 -15.18 -6.72 20.53
C ASP A 13 -15.93 -7.89 19.87
N TYR A 14 -15.50 -9.12 20.16
CA TYR A 14 -16.27 -10.31 19.80
C TYR A 14 -16.85 -10.98 21.06
N LYS A 15 -18.06 -11.51 20.92
CA LYS A 15 -18.88 -11.95 22.05
C LYS A 15 -18.27 -13.13 22.83
N GLU A 16 -17.48 -13.93 22.16
CA GLU A 16 -16.84 -15.13 22.68
C GLU A 16 -15.61 -14.83 23.53
N TYR A 17 -15.09 -13.60 23.48
CA TYR A 17 -13.86 -13.20 24.19
C TYR A 17 -13.97 -13.43 25.70
N HIS A 18 -12.99 -14.09 26.28
CA HIS A 18 -12.96 -14.48 27.69
C HIS A 18 -14.10 -15.42 28.12
N THR A 19 -14.67 -16.18 27.22
CA THR A 19 -15.66 -17.21 27.51
C THR A 19 -15.19 -18.59 27.05
N ASP A 20 -15.91 -19.65 27.49
CA ASP A 20 -15.70 -21.03 27.02
C ASP A 20 -16.05 -21.23 25.54
N GLN A 21 -16.71 -20.25 24.93
CA GLN A 21 -17.05 -20.25 23.50
C GLN A 21 -15.89 -19.75 22.62
N ASP A 22 -14.85 -19.16 23.21
CA ASP A 22 -13.63 -18.72 22.50
C ASP A 22 -12.80 -19.94 22.07
N SER A 23 -13.16 -20.49 20.94
CA SER A 23 -12.63 -21.74 20.42
C SER A 23 -12.23 -21.61 18.95
N LEU A 24 -11.56 -22.61 18.41
CA LEU A 24 -11.15 -22.63 16.99
C LEU A 24 -12.31 -22.50 15.99
N LYS A 25 -13.56 -22.66 16.43
CA LYS A 25 -14.76 -22.50 15.57
C LYS A 25 -14.96 -21.07 15.10
N ILE A 26 -14.46 -20.07 15.83
CA ILE A 26 -14.55 -18.65 15.44
C ILE A 26 -13.45 -18.24 14.45
N ILE A 27 -12.46 -19.09 14.24
CA ILE A 27 -11.35 -18.85 13.33
C ILE A 27 -11.71 -19.40 11.96
N SER A 28 -11.54 -18.61 10.93
CA SER A 28 -11.68 -19.07 9.54
C SER A 28 -10.37 -18.90 8.78
N GLN A 29 -10.11 -19.81 7.85
CA GLN A 29 -8.95 -19.73 6.96
C GLN A 29 -8.92 -18.38 6.22
N LYS A 30 -10.06 -17.95 5.68
CA LYS A 30 -10.20 -16.67 5.00
C LYS A 30 -9.71 -15.50 5.88
N ASN A 31 -10.15 -15.48 7.15
CA ASN A 31 -9.79 -14.40 8.08
C ASN A 31 -8.28 -14.39 8.40
N LEU A 32 -7.66 -15.58 8.49
CA LEU A 32 -6.21 -15.70 8.70
C LEU A 32 -5.43 -15.22 7.47
N GLU A 33 -5.85 -15.60 6.28
CA GLU A 33 -5.23 -15.19 5.02
C GLU A 33 -5.30 -13.67 4.82
N GLU A 34 -6.46 -13.06 5.07
CA GLU A 34 -6.63 -11.61 5.02
C GLU A 34 -5.72 -10.89 6.02
N SER A 35 -5.63 -11.39 7.25
CA SER A 35 -4.77 -10.81 8.29
C SER A 35 -3.29 -10.93 7.93
N LEU A 36 -2.88 -12.07 7.38
CA LEU A 36 -1.53 -12.29 6.89
C LEU A 36 -1.17 -11.34 5.76
N GLU A 37 -2.10 -11.11 4.82
CA GLU A 37 -1.89 -10.20 3.70
C GLU A 37 -1.70 -8.75 4.19
N VAL A 38 -2.49 -8.30 5.16
CA VAL A 38 -2.31 -6.97 5.76
C VAL A 38 -0.94 -6.84 6.42
N LEU A 39 -0.52 -7.83 7.23
CA LEU A 39 0.80 -7.82 7.88
C LEU A 39 1.94 -7.82 6.86
N LYS A 40 1.85 -8.64 5.81
CA LYS A 40 2.83 -8.64 4.72
C LYS A 40 2.96 -7.27 4.07
N ASN A 41 1.84 -6.62 3.77
CA ASN A 41 1.84 -5.29 3.15
C ASN A 41 2.49 -4.23 4.07
N ILE A 42 2.23 -4.30 5.37
CA ILE A 42 2.87 -3.41 6.35
C ILE A 42 4.40 -3.62 6.36
N ILE A 43 4.86 -4.86 6.47
CA ILE A 43 6.29 -5.20 6.47
C ILE A 43 6.96 -4.74 5.17
N ILE A 44 6.35 -5.03 4.03
CA ILE A 44 6.86 -4.62 2.72
C ILE A 44 6.97 -3.10 2.62
N ALA A 45 5.96 -2.36 3.10
CA ALA A 45 6.00 -0.90 3.10
C ALA A 45 7.15 -0.36 3.95
N LEU A 46 7.41 -0.97 5.10
CA LEU A 46 8.54 -0.61 5.97
C LEU A 46 9.89 -0.89 5.30
N GLU A 47 10.04 -2.02 4.62
CA GLU A 47 11.29 -2.41 3.94
C GLU A 47 11.57 -1.58 2.67
N LEU A 48 10.54 -1.15 1.94
CA LEU A 48 10.70 -0.33 0.74
C LEU A 48 11.21 1.08 1.01
N GLY A 49 11.20 1.50 2.25
CA GLY A 49 11.50 2.85 2.67
C GLY A 49 10.22 3.67 2.84
N LEU A 50 10.07 4.22 4.04
CA LEU A 50 8.81 4.85 4.46
C LEU A 50 8.52 6.16 3.73
N TYR A 51 9.53 6.85 3.20
CA TYR A 51 9.43 8.22 2.69
C TYR A 51 9.83 8.28 1.22
N PRO A 52 8.91 7.98 0.29
CA PRO A 52 9.21 8.02 -1.13
C PRO A 52 9.59 9.45 -1.57
N LYS A 53 10.63 9.56 -2.38
CA LYS A 53 11.08 10.83 -2.92
C LYS A 53 11.26 10.76 -4.43
N THR A 54 10.63 11.68 -5.15
CA THR A 54 10.83 11.79 -6.59
C THR A 54 12.26 12.20 -6.93
N LYS A 55 12.83 11.58 -7.97
CA LYS A 55 14.15 11.91 -8.53
C LYS A 55 14.04 12.80 -9.76
N ILE A 56 12.85 13.10 -10.20
CA ILE A 56 12.56 13.83 -11.43
C ILE A 56 11.90 15.15 -11.07
N LEU A 57 12.45 16.25 -11.56
CA LEU A 57 11.96 17.60 -11.26
C LEU A 57 10.69 17.98 -12.02
N CYS A 58 10.40 17.27 -13.11
CA CYS A 58 9.23 17.51 -13.96
C CYS A 58 8.43 16.22 -14.13
N GLU A 59 7.31 16.31 -14.83
CA GLU A 59 6.55 15.13 -15.22
C GLU A 59 7.42 14.17 -16.06
N PRO A 60 7.59 12.92 -15.62
CA PRO A 60 8.41 11.96 -16.36
C PRO A 60 7.78 11.60 -17.70
N ASN A 61 8.59 11.47 -18.73
CA ASN A 61 8.12 10.92 -20.00
C ASN A 61 7.75 9.44 -19.83
N MET A 62 6.47 9.19 -19.57
CA MET A 62 5.92 7.84 -19.31
C MET A 62 6.01 6.95 -20.55
N GLY A 63 5.88 7.52 -21.76
CA GLY A 63 5.95 6.76 -23.02
C GLY A 63 7.31 6.11 -23.23
N LYS A 64 8.40 6.85 -23.03
CA LYS A 64 9.77 6.31 -23.14
C LYS A 64 10.08 5.22 -22.13
N ARG A 65 9.32 5.17 -21.04
CA ARG A 65 9.50 4.20 -19.95
C ARG A 65 8.53 3.03 -20.01
N GLY A 66 7.68 2.97 -21.05
CA GLY A 66 6.66 1.93 -21.14
C GLY A 66 5.61 1.96 -20.01
N LEU A 67 5.44 3.14 -19.39
CA LEU A 67 4.55 3.34 -18.27
C LEU A 67 3.18 3.91 -18.67
N TYR A 68 2.96 4.17 -19.97
CA TYR A 68 1.60 4.44 -20.46
C TYR A 68 0.82 3.13 -20.58
N PRO A 69 -0.45 3.15 -20.22
CA PRO A 69 -1.33 2.00 -20.47
C PRO A 69 -1.46 1.78 -21.98
N LEU A 70 -1.43 0.52 -22.41
CA LEU A 70 -1.73 0.15 -23.81
C LEU A 70 -3.21 0.47 -24.10
N ILE A 71 -3.48 1.05 -25.26
CA ILE A 71 -4.71 1.73 -25.70
C ILE A 71 -6.01 0.91 -25.59
N SER A 72 -5.95 -0.37 -25.25
CA SER A 72 -7.05 -1.31 -25.46
C SER A 72 -8.13 -1.40 -24.36
N LYS A 73 -8.00 -0.71 -23.21
CA LYS A 73 -9.00 -0.78 -22.11
C LYS A 73 -9.22 0.58 -21.45
N LYS A 74 -10.19 1.31 -21.98
CA LYS A 74 -10.40 2.74 -21.73
C LYS A 74 -10.68 3.17 -20.27
N ASN A 75 -11.22 2.33 -19.40
CA ASN A 75 -11.67 2.76 -18.07
C ASN A 75 -10.76 2.37 -16.90
N THR A 76 -10.08 1.22 -16.95
CA THR A 76 -9.18 0.78 -15.87
C THR A 76 -7.78 1.41 -15.97
N HIS A 77 -7.38 1.84 -17.15
CA HIS A 77 -6.07 2.42 -17.40
C HIS A 77 -5.94 3.88 -16.93
N ASP A 78 -7.04 4.63 -16.96
CA ASP A 78 -7.07 6.00 -16.45
C ASP A 78 -6.84 6.05 -14.93
N GLU A 79 -7.39 5.09 -14.19
CA GLU A 79 -7.21 5.02 -12.74
C GLU A 79 -5.78 4.63 -12.34
N GLU A 80 -5.16 3.65 -13.05
CA GLU A 80 -3.75 3.30 -12.80
C GLU A 80 -2.81 4.46 -13.12
N LEU A 81 -3.03 5.14 -14.23
CA LEU A 81 -2.24 6.30 -14.61
C LEU A 81 -2.41 7.43 -13.60
N LYS A 82 -3.64 7.70 -13.20
CA LYS A 82 -3.96 8.71 -12.18
C LYS A 82 -3.30 8.39 -10.83
N LEU A 83 -3.37 7.13 -10.40
CA LEU A 83 -2.68 6.69 -9.18
C LEU A 83 -1.18 6.92 -9.29
N ARG A 84 -0.57 6.53 -10.42
CA ARG A 84 0.85 6.69 -10.69
C ARG A 84 1.30 8.14 -10.65
N MET A 85 0.58 9.01 -11.33
CA MET A 85 0.88 10.45 -11.36
C MET A 85 0.73 11.09 -9.97
N ASN A 86 -0.34 10.74 -9.26
CA ASN A 86 -0.54 11.21 -7.90
C ASN A 86 0.54 10.70 -6.93
N LEU A 87 0.95 9.43 -7.06
CA LEU A 87 2.01 8.87 -6.23
C LEU A 87 3.34 9.63 -6.46
N ILE A 88 3.68 9.95 -7.70
CA ILE A 88 4.86 10.77 -8.02
C ILE A 88 4.74 12.16 -7.39
N ALA A 89 3.59 12.81 -7.55
CA ALA A 89 3.35 14.16 -7.03
C ALA A 89 3.46 14.24 -5.50
N TYR A 90 3.03 13.21 -4.79
CA TYR A 90 3.10 13.15 -3.33
C TYR A 90 4.38 12.53 -2.77
N SER A 91 5.27 12.03 -3.63
CA SER A 91 6.59 11.50 -3.26
C SER A 91 7.59 12.65 -3.05
N ASP A 92 7.37 13.43 -2.00
CA ASP A 92 8.18 14.61 -1.64
C ASP A 92 9.36 14.29 -0.71
N GLY A 93 9.41 13.06 -0.17
CA GLY A 93 10.40 12.64 0.82
C GLY A 93 10.03 13.03 2.26
N VAL A 94 8.85 13.63 2.47
CA VAL A 94 8.33 14.03 3.79
C VAL A 94 7.15 13.15 4.20
N ARG A 95 6.24 12.87 3.24
CA ARG A 95 5.12 11.98 3.47
C ARG A 95 5.55 10.53 3.41
N ASN A 96 5.10 9.75 4.38
CA ASN A 96 5.31 8.31 4.32
C ASN A 96 4.29 7.63 3.38
N ILE A 97 4.57 6.39 3.01
CA ILE A 97 3.74 5.65 2.04
C ILE A 97 2.33 5.36 2.57
N PHE A 98 2.15 5.27 3.91
CA PHE A 98 0.84 5.08 4.53
C PHE A 98 -0.01 6.37 4.44
N ASP A 99 0.62 7.53 4.68
CA ASP A 99 -0.04 8.82 4.53
C ASP A 99 -0.47 9.06 3.08
N ILE A 100 0.39 8.71 2.12
CA ILE A 100 0.06 8.78 0.70
C ILE A 100 -1.11 7.85 0.35
N SER A 101 -1.11 6.61 0.85
CA SER A 101 -2.21 5.66 0.67
C SER A 101 -3.54 6.22 1.19
N ASN A 102 -3.53 6.78 2.39
CA ASN A 102 -4.71 7.41 2.99
C ASN A 102 -5.18 8.64 2.22
N LEU A 103 -4.25 9.51 1.82
CA LEU A 103 -4.54 10.72 1.05
C LEU A 103 -5.19 10.39 -0.30
N LEU A 104 -4.67 9.37 -0.97
CA LEU A 104 -5.20 8.90 -2.26
C LEU A 104 -6.46 8.04 -2.12
N LYS A 105 -6.83 7.64 -0.90
CA LYS A 105 -7.92 6.70 -0.62
C LYS A 105 -7.79 5.40 -1.43
N GLN A 106 -6.56 4.93 -1.54
CA GLN A 106 -6.22 3.70 -2.28
C GLN A 106 -5.67 2.64 -1.33
N PRO A 107 -5.96 1.35 -1.57
CA PRO A 107 -5.39 0.27 -0.78
C PRO A 107 -3.86 0.32 -0.77
N LEU A 108 -3.26 0.12 0.40
CA LEU A 108 -1.80 0.13 0.56
C LEU A 108 -1.10 -0.85 -0.39
N SER A 109 -1.66 -2.03 -0.61
CA SER A 109 -1.15 -3.03 -1.55
C SER A 109 -1.01 -2.50 -2.98
N LEU A 110 -1.98 -1.70 -3.43
CA LEU A 110 -1.97 -1.10 -4.76
C LEU A 110 -0.90 0.02 -4.83
N VAL A 111 -0.81 0.84 -3.79
CA VAL A 111 0.21 1.90 -3.70
C VAL A 111 1.61 1.29 -3.68
N ILE A 112 1.85 0.22 -2.92
CA ILE A 112 3.13 -0.50 -2.89
C ILE A 112 3.48 -1.06 -4.29
N LYS A 113 2.51 -1.65 -4.98
CA LYS A 113 2.72 -2.17 -6.34
C LYS A 113 3.20 -1.08 -7.30
N GLU A 114 2.53 0.06 -7.30
CA GLU A 114 2.91 1.20 -8.15
C GLU A 114 4.24 1.84 -7.69
N TYR A 115 4.47 1.94 -6.39
CA TYR A 115 5.75 2.41 -5.84
C TYR A 115 6.92 1.57 -6.34
N ARG A 116 6.85 0.24 -6.25
CA ARG A 116 7.89 -0.66 -6.76
C ARG A 116 8.16 -0.42 -8.23
N LYS A 117 7.09 -0.35 -9.04
CA LYS A 117 7.19 -0.07 -10.47
C LYS A 117 7.91 1.24 -10.76
N LEU A 118 7.58 2.31 -10.04
CA LEU A 118 8.25 3.61 -10.18
C LEU A 118 9.71 3.58 -9.71
N LYS A 119 10.01 2.82 -8.65
CA LYS A 119 11.36 2.63 -8.14
C LYS A 119 12.24 1.87 -9.14
N ASP A 120 11.72 0.80 -9.74
CA ASP A 120 12.42 0.02 -10.78
C ASP A 120 12.75 0.89 -12.00
N HIS A 121 11.87 1.82 -12.35
CA HIS A 121 12.09 2.81 -13.41
C HIS A 121 12.89 4.03 -12.96
N LYS A 122 13.45 4.04 -11.74
CA LYS A 122 14.28 5.11 -11.17
C LYS A 122 13.58 6.48 -11.14
N ILE A 123 12.26 6.51 -11.04
CA ILE A 123 11.47 7.74 -10.95
C ILE A 123 11.41 8.22 -9.50
N ILE A 124 11.29 7.29 -8.57
CA ILE A 124 11.32 7.54 -7.12
C ILE A 124 12.41 6.71 -6.44
N SER A 125 12.77 7.11 -5.23
CA SER A 125 13.74 6.39 -4.36
C SER A 125 13.05 5.68 -3.25
#